data_6d938e97bacb83372a10905ff8410f6b
#
_entry.id   6d938e97bacb83372a10905ff8410f6b
#
_cell.length_a   1.000
_cell.length_b   1.000
_cell.length_c   1.000
_cell.angle_alpha   90.00
_cell.angle_beta   90.00
_cell.angle_gamma   90.00
#
_symmetry.space_group_name_H-M   'P 1'
#
loop_
_entity.id
_entity.type
_entity.pdbx_description
1 polymer ?
#
loop_
_entity_poly.entity_id
_entity_poly.type
_entity_poly.pdbx_seq_one_letter_code
_entity_poly.pdbx_strand_id
1 'polypeptide(L)'
;LIGLEAARKAAEVRGELGPLKRGLEQSSGEQERLTRRINELTKQIDEADERLDLLQVALASASDAEPALVKDLDLAQKETELAEQRVASLGEEQQLATKDEQAWRARVEALEIAAEAALANSGLQQVREIDGVLGVLGELIEIEPGWELAVEAAIGGVLASVVVEDVAAARAALERLGTSEAPGSILTAHSPSNDAEKSEVTNALRGRVTGSNSHVDTLLDSLLSTAICIEGGWVQAIDAALEQPELTVVTTNGDCFGPSGWS
;
A
#
# COMPACT_ATOMS: atom_id res chain seq x y z
N LEU A 1 -75.03 76.03 86.58
CA LEU A 1 -73.99 76.48 85.63
C LEU A 1 -72.83 75.51 85.47
N ILE A 2 -72.31 74.83 86.51
CA ILE A 2 -71.12 73.91 86.46
C ILE A 2 -71.32 72.67 85.64
N GLY A 3 -72.61 72.09 85.60
CA GLY A 3 -72.91 70.92 84.84
C GLY A 3 -72.90 71.13 83.30
N LEU A 4 -73.25 72.35 82.86
CA LEU A 4 -73.32 72.69 81.43
C LEU A 4 -71.91 72.92 80.87
N GLU A 5 -70.95 73.45 81.60
CA GLU A 5 -69.58 73.61 81.18
C GLU A 5 -68.85 72.27 81.11
N ALA A 6 -69.11 71.36 82.09
CA ALA A 6 -68.58 69.99 82.02
C ALA A 6 -69.05 69.21 80.83
N ALA A 7 -70.42 69.31 80.46
CA ALA A 7 -70.99 68.69 79.27
C ALA A 7 -70.41 69.28 78.00
N ARG A 8 -70.14 70.59 77.91
CA ARG A 8 -69.49 71.27 76.78
C ARG A 8 -68.05 70.83 76.58
N LYS A 9 -67.23 70.80 77.64
CA LYS A 9 -65.91 70.29 77.60
C LYS A 9 -65.85 68.82 77.21
N ALA A 10 -66.78 68.01 77.74
CA ALA A 10 -66.87 66.58 77.31
C ALA A 10 -67.29 66.40 75.86
N ALA A 11 -68.12 67.27 75.28
CA ALA A 11 -68.45 67.25 73.84
C ALA A 11 -67.27 67.72 72.99
N GLU A 12 -66.54 68.73 73.40
CA GLU A 12 -65.32 69.24 72.72
C GLU A 12 -64.25 68.21 72.73
N VAL A 13 -63.92 67.54 73.82
CA VAL A 13 -62.99 66.44 73.91
C VAL A 13 -63.39 65.23 73.05
N ARG A 14 -64.67 64.92 73.06
CA ARG A 14 -65.19 63.85 72.16
C ARG A 14 -65.08 64.25 70.70
N GLY A 15 -65.31 65.55 70.39
CA GLY A 15 -65.09 66.04 69.00
C GLY A 15 -63.66 65.93 68.51
N GLU A 16 -62.69 66.17 69.41
CA GLU A 16 -61.30 66.02 69.11
C GLU A 16 -60.77 64.54 69.12
N LEU A 17 -61.35 63.71 70.00
CA LEU A 17 -60.99 62.29 70.11
C LEU A 17 -61.42 61.48 68.85
N GLY A 18 -62.54 61.84 68.22
CA GLY A 18 -63.05 61.16 67.06
C GLY A 18 -62.15 61.22 65.86
N PRO A 19 -61.66 62.37 65.40
CA PRO A 19 -60.65 62.51 64.35
C PRO A 19 -59.30 61.86 64.71
N LEU A 20 -58.82 62.01 65.91
CA LEU A 20 -57.57 61.42 66.41
C LEU A 20 -57.64 59.87 66.36
N LYS A 21 -58.74 59.28 66.81
CA LYS A 21 -58.93 57.85 66.79
C LYS A 21 -59.04 57.31 65.32
N ARG A 22 -59.71 57.98 64.41
CA ARG A 22 -59.72 57.64 62.98
C ARG A 22 -58.33 57.79 62.37
N GLY A 23 -57.55 58.86 62.72
CA GLY A 23 -56.20 59.03 62.23
C GLY A 23 -55.30 57.92 62.73
N LEU A 24 -55.47 57.48 64.00
CA LEU A 24 -54.68 56.39 64.59
C LEU A 24 -55.07 55.05 63.90
N GLU A 25 -56.34 54.79 63.68
CA GLU A 25 -56.78 53.57 62.96
C GLU A 25 -56.33 53.55 61.52
N GLN A 26 -56.30 54.67 60.79
CA GLN A 26 -55.81 54.81 59.46
C GLN A 26 -54.29 54.59 59.43
N SER A 27 -53.51 55.24 60.37
CA SER A 27 -52.07 55.06 60.50
C SER A 27 -51.72 53.62 60.84
N SER A 28 -52.47 52.97 61.76
CA SER A 28 -52.26 51.53 62.04
C SER A 28 -52.50 50.65 60.83
N GLY A 29 -53.54 50.90 60.05
CA GLY A 29 -53.82 50.16 58.81
C GLY A 29 -52.74 50.36 57.73
N GLU A 30 -52.22 51.59 57.61
CA GLU A 30 -51.08 51.86 56.74
C GLU A 30 -49.79 51.15 57.19
N GLN A 31 -49.56 51.15 58.50
CA GLN A 31 -48.38 50.44 59.07
C GLN A 31 -48.49 48.95 58.84
N GLU A 32 -49.67 48.31 59.03
CA GLU A 32 -49.85 46.91 58.73
C GLU A 32 -49.66 46.60 57.22
N ARG A 33 -50.10 47.48 56.31
CA ARG A 33 -49.94 47.34 54.87
C ARG A 33 -48.45 47.45 54.48
N LEU A 34 -47.70 48.42 55.03
CA LEU A 34 -46.33 48.60 54.80
C LEU A 34 -45.53 47.43 55.36
N THR A 35 -45.86 46.93 56.54
CA THR A 35 -45.21 45.75 57.12
C THR A 35 -45.40 44.51 56.24
N ARG A 36 -46.62 44.28 55.73
CA ARG A 36 -46.87 43.18 54.78
C ARG A 36 -46.06 43.35 53.50
N ARG A 37 -45.94 44.57 52.97
CA ARG A 37 -45.17 44.85 51.76
C ARG A 37 -43.67 44.70 52.01
N ILE A 38 -43.17 45.10 53.17
CA ILE A 38 -41.76 44.86 53.54
C ILE A 38 -41.48 43.37 53.61
N ASN A 39 -42.31 42.58 54.27
CA ASN A 39 -42.14 41.14 54.38
C ASN A 39 -42.18 40.46 53.02
N GLU A 40 -43.06 40.88 52.11
CA GLU A 40 -43.13 40.38 50.76
C GLU A 40 -41.86 40.72 49.95
N LEU A 41 -41.38 41.95 50.03
CA LEU A 41 -40.15 42.38 49.37
C LEU A 41 -38.91 41.68 49.95
N THR A 42 -38.86 41.49 51.29
CA THR A 42 -37.76 40.73 51.92
C THR A 42 -37.75 39.30 51.37
N LYS A 43 -38.89 38.62 51.30
CA LYS A 43 -38.96 37.29 50.73
C LYS A 43 -38.49 37.25 49.27
N GLN A 44 -38.86 38.24 48.44
CA GLN A 44 -38.41 38.34 47.06
C GLN A 44 -36.89 38.58 46.97
N ILE A 45 -36.32 39.35 47.91
CA ILE A 45 -34.86 39.58 48.00
C ILE A 45 -34.17 38.26 48.35
N ASP A 46 -34.66 37.55 49.39
CA ASP A 46 -34.07 36.29 49.83
C ASP A 46 -34.09 35.23 48.66
N GLU A 47 -35.26 35.11 47.94
CA GLU A 47 -35.37 34.24 46.79
C GLU A 47 -34.43 34.66 45.61
N ALA A 48 -34.22 35.98 45.43
CA ALA A 48 -33.32 36.51 44.43
C ALA A 48 -31.82 36.23 44.76
N ASP A 49 -31.47 36.39 46.05
CA ASP A 49 -30.12 36.14 46.56
C ASP A 49 -29.79 34.64 46.45
N GLU A 50 -30.70 33.74 46.85
CA GLU A 50 -30.51 32.29 46.64
C GLU A 50 -30.26 31.94 45.16
N ARG A 51 -31.04 32.55 44.25
CA ARG A 51 -30.81 32.37 42.82
C ARG A 51 -29.47 32.89 42.34
N LEU A 52 -29.03 34.01 42.85
CA LEU A 52 -27.76 34.66 42.55
C LEU A 52 -26.61 33.76 42.97
N ASP A 53 -26.68 33.21 44.19
CA ASP A 53 -25.66 32.27 44.70
C ASP A 53 -25.59 31.01 43.82
N LEU A 54 -26.72 30.40 43.44
CA LEU A 54 -26.73 29.25 42.56
C LEU A 54 -26.14 29.56 41.20
N LEU A 55 -26.47 30.71 40.60
CA LEU A 55 -25.92 31.15 39.31
C LEU A 55 -24.42 31.43 39.40
N GLN A 56 -23.94 32.02 40.51
CA GLN A 56 -22.50 32.25 40.73
C GLN A 56 -21.70 30.94 40.80
N VAL A 57 -22.23 29.94 41.52
CA VAL A 57 -21.63 28.61 41.60
C VAL A 57 -21.61 27.93 40.21
N ALA A 58 -22.70 28.01 39.48
CA ALA A 58 -22.82 27.46 38.13
C ALA A 58 -21.85 28.15 37.16
N LEU A 59 -21.73 29.47 37.23
CA LEU A 59 -20.78 30.27 36.44
C LEU A 59 -19.34 29.89 36.73
N ALA A 60 -18.98 29.80 38.02
CA ALA A 60 -17.65 29.39 38.42
C ALA A 60 -17.31 27.99 37.89
N SER A 61 -18.22 27.03 38.05
CA SER A 61 -18.04 25.68 37.55
C SER A 61 -17.89 25.63 36.02
N ALA A 62 -18.70 26.40 35.29
CA ALA A 62 -18.60 26.48 33.81
C ALA A 62 -17.29 27.13 33.37
N SER A 63 -16.89 28.22 34.04
CA SER A 63 -15.64 28.94 33.77
C SER A 63 -14.40 28.07 34.06
N ASP A 64 -14.45 27.24 35.09
CA ASP A 64 -13.35 26.29 35.40
C ASP A 64 -13.28 25.13 34.39
N ALA A 65 -14.42 24.70 33.82
CA ALA A 65 -14.46 23.63 32.82
C ALA A 65 -14.07 24.10 31.41
N GLU A 66 -14.32 25.38 31.09
CA GLU A 66 -14.10 25.95 29.76
C GLU A 66 -12.67 25.74 29.22
N PRO A 67 -11.58 26.04 30.00
CA PRO A 67 -10.21 25.88 29.50
C PRO A 67 -9.85 24.43 29.15
N ALA A 68 -10.39 23.48 29.91
CA ALA A 68 -10.18 22.05 29.64
C ALA A 68 -10.88 21.62 28.33
N LEU A 69 -12.13 22.03 28.14
CA LEU A 69 -12.89 21.74 26.93
C LEU A 69 -12.29 22.40 25.68
N VAL A 70 -11.80 23.63 25.79
CA VAL A 70 -11.12 24.32 24.69
C VAL A 70 -9.85 23.57 24.30
N LYS A 71 -9.07 23.11 25.28
CA LYS A 71 -7.87 22.32 25.03
C LYS A 71 -8.20 20.97 24.38
N ASP A 72 -9.21 20.28 24.84
CA ASP A 72 -9.64 19.01 24.29
C ASP A 72 -10.15 19.17 22.84
N LEU A 73 -10.88 20.25 22.57
CA LEU A 73 -11.31 20.60 21.22
C LEU A 73 -10.12 20.85 20.28
N ASP A 74 -9.13 21.62 20.74
CA ASP A 74 -7.92 21.92 19.97
C ASP A 74 -7.11 20.65 19.66
N LEU A 75 -7.01 19.73 20.63
CA LEU A 75 -6.38 18.44 20.42
C LEU A 75 -7.14 17.59 19.40
N ALA A 76 -8.46 17.48 19.54
CA ALA A 76 -9.30 16.72 18.62
C ALA A 76 -9.26 17.29 17.19
N GLN A 77 -9.20 18.61 17.04
CA GLN A 77 -9.03 19.25 15.73
C GLN A 77 -7.69 18.88 15.08
N LYS A 78 -6.59 18.96 15.85
CA LYS A 78 -5.26 18.57 15.35
C LYS A 78 -5.18 17.09 14.97
N GLU A 79 -5.78 16.21 15.78
CA GLU A 79 -5.85 14.79 15.45
C GLU A 79 -6.64 14.54 14.15
N THR A 80 -7.74 15.27 13.94
CA THR A 80 -8.54 15.19 12.73
C THR A 80 -7.74 15.67 11.50
N GLU A 81 -7.04 16.80 11.60
CA GLU A 81 -6.18 17.31 10.53
C GLU A 81 -5.05 16.32 10.17
N LEU A 82 -4.40 15.73 11.17
CA LEU A 82 -3.37 14.70 10.94
C LEU A 82 -3.94 13.44 10.29
N ALA A 83 -5.14 13.01 10.71
CA ALA A 83 -5.81 11.86 10.12
C ALA A 83 -6.20 12.13 8.65
N GLU A 84 -6.71 13.32 8.34
CA GLU A 84 -7.04 13.72 6.96
C GLU A 84 -5.81 13.76 6.06
N GLN A 85 -4.68 14.32 6.56
CA GLN A 85 -3.40 14.31 5.83
C GLN A 85 -2.93 12.87 5.57
N ARG A 86 -3.06 11.98 6.57
CA ARG A 86 -2.69 10.58 6.42
C ARG A 86 -3.54 9.86 5.39
N VAL A 87 -4.85 10.10 5.39
CA VAL A 87 -5.77 9.54 4.38
C VAL A 87 -5.40 10.03 2.98
N ALA A 88 -5.08 11.31 2.82
CA ALA A 88 -4.66 11.86 1.53
C ALA A 88 -3.36 11.20 1.03
N SER A 89 -2.33 11.09 1.88
CA SER A 89 -1.06 10.47 1.49
C SER A 89 -1.21 8.98 1.13
N LEU A 90 -2.00 8.23 1.91
CA LEU A 90 -2.29 6.82 1.61
C LEU A 90 -3.09 6.67 0.31
N GLY A 91 -3.96 7.62 -0.01
CA GLY A 91 -4.68 7.66 -1.28
C GLY A 91 -3.74 7.83 -2.48
N GLU A 92 -2.74 8.70 -2.37
CA GLU A 92 -1.70 8.88 -3.40
C GLU A 92 -0.83 7.63 -3.56
N GLU A 93 -0.36 7.03 -2.45
CA GLU A 93 0.41 5.79 -2.46
C GLU A 93 -0.38 4.64 -3.10
N GLN A 94 -1.67 4.51 -2.78
CA GLN A 94 -2.55 3.52 -3.39
C GLN A 94 -2.70 3.71 -4.90
N GLN A 95 -2.84 4.96 -5.36
CA GLN A 95 -2.94 5.24 -6.80
C GLN A 95 -1.65 4.87 -7.53
N LEU A 96 -0.48 5.15 -6.96
CA LEU A 96 0.81 4.78 -7.53
C LEU A 96 0.95 3.26 -7.60
N ALA A 97 0.69 2.56 -6.50
CA ALA A 97 0.74 1.10 -6.44
C ALA A 97 -0.22 0.43 -7.46
N THR A 98 -1.43 1.00 -7.63
CA THR A 98 -2.39 0.49 -8.62
C THR A 98 -1.89 0.68 -10.06
N LYS A 99 -1.26 1.82 -10.35
CA LYS A 99 -0.66 2.06 -11.68
C LYS A 99 0.50 1.09 -11.96
N ASP A 100 1.35 0.86 -10.97
CA ASP A 100 2.46 -0.08 -11.09
C ASP A 100 1.95 -1.51 -11.29
N GLU A 101 0.94 -1.92 -10.53
CA GLU A 101 0.29 -3.22 -10.70
C GLU A 101 -0.27 -3.40 -12.13
N GLN A 102 -0.97 -2.38 -12.66
CA GLN A 102 -1.50 -2.42 -14.02
C GLN A 102 -0.38 -2.50 -15.07
N ALA A 103 0.71 -1.76 -14.88
CA ALA A 103 1.87 -1.80 -15.77
C ALA A 103 2.54 -3.18 -15.77
N TRP A 104 2.71 -3.78 -14.59
CA TRP A 104 3.26 -5.14 -14.49
C TRP A 104 2.35 -6.20 -15.07
N ARG A 105 1.02 -6.12 -14.85
CA ARG A 105 0.05 -7.02 -15.48
C ARG A 105 0.11 -6.95 -17.00
N ALA A 106 0.11 -5.74 -17.57
CA ALA A 106 0.23 -5.56 -19.01
C ALA A 106 1.55 -6.12 -19.56
N ARG A 107 2.65 -5.99 -18.80
CA ARG A 107 3.94 -6.55 -19.18
C ARG A 107 3.94 -8.09 -19.15
N VAL A 108 3.35 -8.69 -18.11
CA VAL A 108 3.18 -10.16 -18.04
C VAL A 108 2.36 -10.67 -19.21
N GLU A 109 1.20 -10.07 -19.50
CA GLU A 109 0.35 -10.45 -20.64
C GLU A 109 1.10 -10.35 -21.98
N ALA A 110 1.87 -9.28 -22.17
CA ALA A 110 2.69 -9.12 -23.38
C ALA A 110 3.78 -10.20 -23.50
N LEU A 111 4.40 -10.57 -22.39
CA LEU A 111 5.42 -11.64 -22.35
C LEU A 111 4.80 -13.01 -22.57
N GLU A 112 3.62 -13.29 -22.02
CA GLU A 112 2.88 -14.54 -22.27
C GLU A 112 2.54 -14.69 -23.75
N ILE A 113 2.00 -13.63 -24.38
CA ILE A 113 1.72 -13.64 -25.84
C ILE A 113 3.01 -13.86 -26.65
N ALA A 114 4.12 -13.21 -26.25
CA ALA A 114 5.40 -13.39 -26.94
C ALA A 114 5.94 -14.83 -26.77
N ALA A 115 5.81 -15.42 -25.59
CA ALA A 115 6.20 -16.81 -25.33
C ALA A 115 5.36 -17.81 -26.12
N GLU A 116 4.03 -17.61 -26.15
CA GLU A 116 3.14 -18.44 -26.99
C GLU A 116 3.49 -18.34 -28.48
N ALA A 117 3.79 -17.14 -28.98
CA ALA A 117 4.22 -16.92 -30.35
C ALA A 117 5.59 -17.60 -30.64
N ALA A 118 6.54 -17.57 -29.71
CA ALA A 118 7.81 -18.24 -29.82
C ALA A 118 7.63 -19.78 -29.89
N LEU A 119 6.79 -20.35 -29.03
CA LEU A 119 6.44 -21.76 -29.05
C LEU A 119 5.74 -22.17 -30.37
N ALA A 120 4.80 -21.36 -30.84
CA ALA A 120 4.15 -21.60 -32.13
C ALA A 120 5.15 -21.62 -33.32
N ASN A 121 6.14 -20.74 -33.26
CA ASN A 121 7.22 -20.63 -34.26
C ASN A 121 8.32 -21.70 -34.11
N SER A 122 8.35 -22.43 -32.98
CA SER A 122 9.36 -23.48 -32.76
C SER A 122 9.21 -24.70 -33.66
N GLY A 123 8.05 -24.85 -34.33
CA GLY A 123 7.72 -26.03 -35.12
C GLY A 123 7.35 -27.26 -34.27
N LEU A 124 7.31 -27.13 -32.90
CA LEU A 124 7.01 -28.27 -32.02
C LEU A 124 5.69 -28.95 -32.34
N GLN A 125 4.64 -28.20 -32.67
CA GLN A 125 3.31 -28.75 -32.97
C GLN A 125 3.32 -29.71 -34.17
N GLN A 126 4.20 -29.45 -35.15
CA GLN A 126 4.34 -30.28 -36.37
C GLN A 126 5.13 -31.56 -36.10
N VAL A 127 6.01 -31.57 -35.12
CA VAL A 127 6.93 -32.69 -34.87
C VAL A 127 6.64 -33.45 -33.58
N ARG A 128 5.70 -33.01 -32.77
CA ARG A 128 5.37 -33.57 -31.44
C ARG A 128 5.02 -35.06 -31.44
N GLU A 129 4.48 -35.56 -32.56
CA GLU A 129 4.07 -36.97 -32.74
C GLU A 129 5.23 -37.88 -33.20
N ILE A 130 6.40 -37.35 -33.45
CA ILE A 130 7.59 -38.10 -33.86
C ILE A 130 8.25 -38.72 -32.64
N ASP A 131 8.50 -40.05 -32.72
CA ASP A 131 9.23 -40.74 -31.67
C ASP A 131 10.62 -40.13 -31.49
N GLY A 132 11.04 -39.89 -30.23
CA GLY A 132 12.34 -39.30 -29.90
C GLY A 132 12.33 -37.75 -29.81
N VAL A 133 11.16 -37.10 -30.00
CA VAL A 133 11.02 -35.66 -29.69
C VAL A 133 10.81 -35.46 -28.19
N LEU A 134 11.69 -34.71 -27.54
CA LEU A 134 11.68 -34.44 -26.09
C LEU A 134 10.86 -33.21 -25.72
N GLY A 135 10.87 -32.18 -26.58
CA GLY A 135 10.18 -30.91 -26.32
C GLY A 135 11.00 -29.70 -26.76
N VAL A 136 10.63 -28.50 -26.32
CA VAL A 136 11.41 -27.26 -26.55
C VAL A 136 12.46 -27.10 -25.46
N LEU A 137 13.66 -26.71 -25.81
CA LEU A 137 14.78 -26.60 -24.86
C LEU A 137 14.44 -25.74 -23.65
N GLY A 138 13.78 -24.60 -23.85
CA GLY A 138 13.40 -23.70 -22.76
C GLY A 138 12.41 -24.29 -21.74
N GLU A 139 11.61 -25.33 -22.16
CA GLU A 139 10.71 -26.07 -21.25
C GLU A 139 11.40 -27.25 -20.54
N LEU A 140 12.56 -27.67 -21.07
CA LEU A 140 13.30 -28.85 -20.60
C LEU A 140 14.45 -28.50 -19.65
N ILE A 141 14.61 -27.22 -19.30
CA ILE A 141 15.69 -26.74 -18.43
C ILE A 141 15.14 -25.99 -17.23
N GLU A 142 15.83 -26.10 -16.11
CA GLU A 142 15.62 -25.30 -14.92
C GLU A 142 16.85 -24.42 -14.69
N ILE A 143 16.64 -23.13 -14.46
CA ILE A 143 17.70 -22.14 -14.25
C ILE A 143 17.65 -21.70 -12.79
N GLU A 144 18.82 -21.60 -12.16
CA GLU A 144 18.91 -21.08 -10.78
C GLU A 144 18.45 -19.61 -10.74
N PRO A 145 17.59 -19.21 -9.75
CA PRO A 145 17.08 -17.87 -9.65
C PRO A 145 18.17 -16.79 -9.66
N GLY A 146 17.99 -15.78 -10.53
CA GLY A 146 18.95 -14.69 -10.72
C GLY A 146 19.95 -14.89 -11.86
N TRP A 147 19.93 -16.07 -12.55
CA TRP A 147 20.81 -16.38 -13.66
C TRP A 147 20.09 -16.43 -15.01
N GLU A 148 18.80 -16.14 -15.04
CA GLU A 148 17.96 -16.25 -16.22
C GLU A 148 18.47 -15.41 -17.39
N LEU A 149 18.84 -14.14 -17.11
CA LEU A 149 19.36 -13.21 -18.12
C LEU A 149 20.71 -13.66 -18.67
N ALA A 150 21.59 -14.21 -17.82
CA ALA A 150 22.88 -14.71 -18.24
C ALA A 150 22.76 -15.94 -19.13
N VAL A 151 21.81 -16.84 -18.81
CA VAL A 151 21.53 -18.03 -19.66
C VAL A 151 20.89 -17.61 -20.96
N GLU A 152 19.92 -16.70 -20.94
CA GLU A 152 19.31 -16.14 -22.13
C GLU A 152 20.35 -15.48 -23.05
N ALA A 153 21.27 -14.70 -22.49
CA ALA A 153 22.34 -14.08 -23.25
C ALA A 153 23.29 -15.10 -23.89
N ALA A 154 23.57 -16.22 -23.20
CA ALA A 154 24.45 -17.26 -23.70
C ALA A 154 23.82 -18.13 -24.79
N ILE A 155 22.60 -18.60 -24.61
CA ILE A 155 21.92 -19.59 -25.46
C ILE A 155 20.49 -19.20 -25.89
N GLY A 156 20.08 -17.94 -25.71
CA GLY A 156 18.72 -17.48 -26.02
C GLY A 156 18.30 -17.78 -27.47
N GLY A 157 19.22 -17.73 -28.41
CA GLY A 157 18.94 -18.05 -29.82
C GLY A 157 18.48 -19.49 -30.06
N VAL A 158 18.73 -20.41 -29.12
CA VAL A 158 18.36 -21.84 -29.27
C VAL A 158 17.32 -22.32 -28.24
N LEU A 159 16.90 -21.48 -27.31
CA LEU A 159 15.89 -21.85 -26.29
C LEU A 159 14.55 -22.27 -26.90
N ALA A 160 14.18 -21.68 -28.03
CA ALA A 160 12.96 -22.04 -28.76
C ALA A 160 13.13 -23.27 -29.69
N SER A 161 14.29 -23.93 -29.70
CA SER A 161 14.55 -25.08 -30.55
C SER A 161 13.95 -26.35 -29.98
N VAL A 162 13.49 -27.24 -30.87
CA VAL A 162 13.00 -28.57 -30.51
C VAL A 162 14.19 -29.51 -30.25
N VAL A 163 14.18 -30.13 -29.08
CA VAL A 163 15.22 -31.11 -28.67
C VAL A 163 14.73 -32.52 -29.07
N VAL A 164 15.61 -33.28 -29.69
CA VAL A 164 15.36 -34.68 -30.08
C VAL A 164 16.48 -35.59 -29.57
N GLU A 165 16.16 -36.85 -29.30
CA GLU A 165 17.09 -37.80 -28.68
C GLU A 165 18.27 -38.15 -29.60
N ASP A 166 18.00 -38.36 -30.89
CA ASP A 166 19.02 -38.87 -31.83
C ASP A 166 18.90 -38.23 -33.21
N VAL A 167 19.87 -38.62 -34.11
CA VAL A 167 19.93 -38.14 -35.48
C VAL A 167 18.80 -38.66 -36.34
N ALA A 168 18.22 -39.83 -36.01
CA ALA A 168 17.11 -40.39 -36.78
C ALA A 168 15.83 -39.59 -36.55
N ALA A 169 15.56 -39.26 -35.27
CA ALA A 169 14.48 -38.35 -34.88
C ALA A 169 14.68 -36.94 -35.47
N ALA A 170 15.91 -36.43 -35.49
CA ALA A 170 16.22 -35.15 -36.12
C ALA A 170 15.89 -35.10 -37.59
N ARG A 171 16.26 -36.16 -38.34
CA ARG A 171 15.94 -36.26 -39.79
C ARG A 171 14.43 -36.30 -40.04
N ALA A 172 13.69 -37.13 -39.28
CA ALA A 172 12.25 -37.20 -39.37
C ALA A 172 11.57 -35.88 -39.06
N ALA A 173 12.05 -35.17 -38.03
CA ALA A 173 11.54 -33.87 -37.64
C ALA A 173 11.82 -32.79 -38.71
N LEU A 174 13.04 -32.74 -39.27
CA LEU A 174 13.36 -31.83 -40.37
C LEU A 174 12.56 -32.08 -41.62
N GLU A 175 12.35 -33.36 -42.00
CA GLU A 175 11.50 -33.74 -43.14
C GLU A 175 10.05 -33.29 -42.94
N ARG A 176 9.52 -33.45 -41.73
CA ARG A 176 8.18 -33.03 -41.38
C ARG A 176 8.03 -31.50 -41.40
N LEU A 177 9.00 -30.76 -40.85
CA LEU A 177 9.01 -29.30 -40.91
C LEU A 177 9.12 -28.80 -42.35
N GLY A 178 9.98 -29.39 -43.16
CA GLY A 178 10.10 -29.06 -44.58
C GLY A 178 8.83 -29.32 -45.37
N THR A 179 8.13 -30.41 -45.08
CA THR A 179 6.86 -30.77 -45.77
C THR A 179 5.73 -29.83 -45.38
N SER A 180 5.70 -29.34 -44.13
CA SER A 180 4.70 -28.42 -43.63
C SER A 180 5.04 -26.95 -43.84
N GLU A 181 6.18 -26.63 -44.43
CA GLU A 181 6.72 -25.25 -44.59
C GLU A 181 6.75 -24.49 -43.26
N ALA A 182 6.86 -25.20 -42.15
CA ALA A 182 6.86 -24.61 -40.82
C ALA A 182 8.29 -24.18 -40.43
N PRO A 183 8.47 -22.98 -39.87
CA PRO A 183 9.75 -22.59 -39.32
C PRO A 183 10.04 -23.43 -38.06
N GLY A 184 11.32 -23.72 -37.81
CA GLY A 184 11.73 -24.42 -36.60
C GLY A 184 13.22 -24.74 -36.62
N SER A 185 13.84 -24.86 -35.48
CA SER A 185 15.21 -25.36 -35.31
C SER A 185 15.20 -26.61 -34.46
N ILE A 186 16.10 -27.56 -34.77
CA ILE A 186 16.20 -28.84 -34.08
C ILE A 186 17.58 -28.99 -33.49
N LEU A 187 17.62 -29.41 -32.23
CA LEU A 187 18.82 -29.75 -31.48
C LEU A 187 18.81 -31.25 -31.20
N THR A 188 19.92 -31.94 -31.51
CA THR A 188 20.08 -33.36 -31.16
C THR A 188 20.77 -33.45 -29.78
N ALA A 189 20.17 -34.21 -28.89
CA ALA A 189 20.77 -34.50 -27.59
C ALA A 189 22.01 -35.41 -27.73
N HIS A 190 22.12 -36.13 -28.85
CA HIS A 190 23.31 -36.91 -29.17
C HIS A 190 24.28 -36.05 -29.98
N SER A 191 25.09 -35.24 -29.31
CA SER A 191 26.29 -34.64 -29.92
C SER A 191 27.40 -35.71 -29.92
N PRO A 192 28.12 -35.94 -31.01
CA PRO A 192 29.34 -36.76 -30.93
C PRO A 192 30.24 -36.08 -29.90
N SER A 193 30.55 -36.81 -28.84
CA SER A 193 31.43 -36.33 -27.78
C SER A 193 32.72 -35.76 -28.39
N ASN A 194 32.76 -34.44 -28.49
CA ASN A 194 34.05 -33.79 -28.46
C ASN A 194 34.56 -34.04 -27.04
N ASP A 195 35.56 -34.89 -26.86
CA ASP A 195 36.38 -34.95 -25.67
C ASP A 195 37.16 -33.61 -25.53
N ALA A 196 36.45 -32.49 -25.61
CA ALA A 196 36.99 -31.23 -25.16
C ALA A 196 37.16 -31.40 -23.64
N GLU A 197 38.43 -31.48 -23.23
CA GLU A 197 38.86 -31.45 -21.85
C GLU A 197 37.92 -30.52 -21.09
N LYS A 198 37.21 -31.06 -20.06
CA LYS A 198 36.39 -30.27 -19.16
C LYS A 198 37.32 -29.21 -18.56
N SER A 199 37.35 -28.06 -19.18
CA SER A 199 38.06 -26.92 -18.63
C SER A 199 37.41 -26.62 -17.31
N GLU A 200 38.09 -26.79 -16.19
CA GLU A 200 37.69 -26.36 -14.87
C GLU A 200 37.66 -24.82 -14.84
N VAL A 201 36.77 -24.23 -15.62
CA VAL A 201 36.57 -22.79 -15.58
C VAL A 201 35.74 -22.46 -14.35
N THR A 202 36.36 -21.80 -13.41
CA THR A 202 35.84 -21.52 -12.05
C THR A 202 34.48 -20.78 -12.01
N ASN A 203 33.99 -20.26 -13.13
CA ASN A 203 32.72 -19.54 -13.25
C ASN A 203 31.85 -20.06 -14.41
N ALA A 204 31.84 -21.38 -14.61
CA ALA A 204 31.06 -21.99 -15.69
C ALA A 204 29.52 -21.78 -15.47
N LEU A 205 28.89 -21.16 -16.44
CA LEU A 205 27.43 -20.94 -16.44
C LEU A 205 26.63 -22.26 -16.39
N ARG A 206 27.26 -23.35 -16.91
CA ARG A 206 26.68 -24.71 -16.91
C ARG A 206 26.22 -25.19 -15.54
N GLY A 207 26.95 -24.84 -14.48
CA GLY A 207 26.62 -25.24 -13.10
C GLY A 207 25.30 -24.59 -12.55
N ARG A 208 24.75 -23.62 -13.24
CA ARG A 208 23.53 -22.88 -12.86
C ARG A 208 22.28 -23.33 -13.63
N VAL A 209 22.43 -24.34 -14.51
CA VAL A 209 21.32 -24.83 -15.35
C VAL A 209 21.24 -26.35 -15.21
N THR A 210 20.04 -26.86 -14.98
CA THR A 210 19.75 -28.29 -14.85
C THR A 210 18.79 -28.73 -15.94
N GLY A 211 19.09 -29.82 -16.62
CA GLY A 211 18.19 -30.44 -17.61
C GLY A 211 17.16 -31.35 -16.96
N SER A 212 16.00 -31.49 -17.58
CA SER A 212 14.94 -32.41 -17.13
C SER A 212 15.32 -33.89 -17.21
N ASN A 213 16.33 -34.24 -18.00
CA ASN A 213 16.85 -35.58 -18.15
C ASN A 213 18.32 -35.59 -18.63
N SER A 214 18.98 -36.77 -18.59
CA SER A 214 20.39 -36.92 -18.97
C SER A 214 20.73 -36.54 -20.40
N HIS A 215 19.81 -36.66 -21.32
CA HIS A 215 19.99 -36.26 -22.74
C HIS A 215 20.07 -34.74 -22.86
N VAL A 216 19.19 -34.02 -22.13
CA VAL A 216 19.20 -32.55 -22.06
C VAL A 216 20.44 -32.05 -21.34
N ASP A 217 20.87 -32.72 -20.25
CA ASP A 217 22.10 -32.39 -19.56
C ASP A 217 23.33 -32.49 -20.44
N THR A 218 23.45 -33.57 -21.26
CA THR A 218 24.53 -33.72 -22.22
C THR A 218 24.54 -32.64 -23.30
N LEU A 219 23.33 -32.25 -23.75
CA LEU A 219 23.18 -31.13 -24.68
C LEU A 219 23.62 -29.80 -24.06
N LEU A 220 23.23 -29.54 -22.80
CA LEU A 220 23.67 -28.35 -22.05
C LEU A 220 25.16 -28.33 -21.82
N ASP A 221 25.78 -29.48 -21.53
CA ASP A 221 27.24 -29.59 -21.44
C ASP A 221 27.93 -29.15 -22.75
N SER A 222 27.35 -29.45 -23.90
CA SER A 222 27.85 -29.01 -25.19
C SER A 222 27.59 -27.50 -25.44
N LEU A 223 26.37 -27.03 -25.19
CA LEU A 223 25.97 -25.66 -25.51
C LEU A 223 26.66 -24.63 -24.59
N LEU A 224 26.88 -24.98 -23.34
CA LEU A 224 27.43 -24.08 -22.32
C LEU A 224 28.92 -24.35 -22.01
N SER A 225 29.57 -25.27 -22.76
CA SER A 225 30.98 -25.63 -22.54
C SER A 225 31.95 -24.45 -22.61
N THR A 226 31.64 -23.45 -23.43
CA THR A 226 32.45 -22.25 -23.63
C THR A 226 31.84 -20.99 -22.97
N ALA A 227 30.75 -21.13 -22.24
CA ALA A 227 30.07 -20.01 -21.62
C ALA A 227 30.50 -19.82 -20.17
N ILE A 228 31.00 -18.63 -19.85
CA ILE A 228 31.36 -18.23 -18.48
C ILE A 228 30.56 -16.99 -18.08
N CYS A 229 30.20 -16.94 -16.80
CA CYS A 229 29.56 -15.75 -16.26
C CYS A 229 30.49 -15.01 -15.31
N ILE A 230 30.52 -13.69 -15.44
CA ILE A 230 31.32 -12.81 -14.58
C ILE A 230 30.33 -12.02 -13.68
N GLU A 231 30.55 -12.14 -12.38
CA GLU A 231 29.91 -11.29 -11.38
C GLU A 231 30.56 -9.90 -11.40
N GLY A 232 30.23 -9.12 -12.43
CA GLY A 232 30.81 -7.79 -12.63
C GLY A 232 30.05 -7.01 -13.70
N GLY A 233 30.50 -5.77 -13.92
CA GLY A 233 29.91 -4.96 -14.99
C GLY A 233 30.46 -5.36 -16.36
N TRP A 234 29.79 -4.86 -17.41
CA TRP A 234 30.17 -5.11 -18.80
C TRP A 234 31.64 -4.82 -19.15
N VAL A 235 32.29 -3.89 -18.43
CA VAL A 235 33.73 -3.55 -18.67
C VAL A 235 34.63 -4.74 -18.37
N GLN A 236 34.43 -5.38 -17.18
CA GLN A 236 35.22 -6.57 -16.82
C GLN A 236 34.90 -7.76 -17.74
N ALA A 237 33.68 -7.86 -18.21
CA ALA A 237 33.28 -8.91 -19.15
C ALA A 237 33.94 -8.74 -20.52
N ILE A 238 34.10 -7.51 -21.01
CA ILE A 238 34.88 -7.22 -22.25
C ILE A 238 36.35 -7.59 -22.08
N ASP A 239 37.00 -7.19 -20.97
CA ASP A 239 38.40 -7.50 -20.72
C ASP A 239 38.63 -9.02 -20.72
N ALA A 240 37.74 -9.77 -20.04
CA ALA A 240 37.82 -11.24 -20.03
C ALA A 240 37.55 -11.87 -21.41
N ALA A 241 36.62 -11.33 -22.21
CA ALA A 241 36.39 -11.81 -23.58
C ALA A 241 37.55 -11.53 -24.54
N LEU A 242 38.28 -10.44 -24.30
CA LEU A 242 39.49 -10.13 -25.07
C LEU A 242 40.69 -11.03 -24.68
N GLU A 243 40.78 -11.43 -23.41
CA GLU A 243 41.80 -12.35 -22.93
C GLU A 243 41.55 -13.79 -23.40
N GLN A 244 40.31 -14.21 -23.54
CA GLN A 244 39.87 -15.55 -23.91
C GLN A 244 38.86 -15.51 -25.06
N PRO A 245 39.25 -15.22 -26.27
CA PRO A 245 38.38 -14.96 -27.41
C PRO A 245 37.55 -16.16 -27.88
N GLU A 246 37.90 -17.37 -27.46
CA GLU A 246 37.11 -18.60 -27.72
C GLU A 246 35.93 -18.77 -26.76
N LEU A 247 35.89 -18.04 -25.64
CA LEU A 247 34.83 -18.14 -24.68
C LEU A 247 33.70 -17.11 -24.96
N THR A 248 32.49 -17.48 -24.58
CA THR A 248 31.36 -16.57 -24.50
C THR A 248 31.26 -16.08 -23.06
N VAL A 249 31.55 -14.81 -22.85
CA VAL A 249 31.49 -14.17 -21.53
C VAL A 249 30.17 -13.48 -21.39
N VAL A 250 29.40 -13.81 -20.37
CA VAL A 250 28.12 -13.18 -20.06
C VAL A 250 28.15 -12.51 -18.69
N THR A 251 27.33 -11.50 -18.51
CA THR A 251 27.09 -10.90 -17.18
C THR A 251 25.74 -11.35 -16.61
N THR A 252 25.57 -11.22 -15.31
CA THR A 252 24.28 -11.46 -14.65
C THR A 252 23.18 -10.50 -15.11
N ASN A 253 23.53 -9.39 -15.74
CA ASN A 253 22.61 -8.41 -16.31
C ASN A 253 22.17 -8.75 -17.75
N GLY A 254 22.75 -9.79 -18.36
CA GLY A 254 22.41 -10.21 -19.71
C GLY A 254 23.29 -9.65 -20.82
N ASP A 255 24.40 -8.99 -20.51
CA ASP A 255 25.38 -8.62 -21.53
C ASP A 255 26.13 -9.87 -22.01
N CYS A 256 26.43 -9.97 -23.32
CA CYS A 256 27.11 -11.09 -23.92
C CYS A 256 28.28 -10.62 -24.81
N PHE A 257 29.44 -11.19 -24.59
CA PHE A 257 30.68 -10.90 -25.33
C PHE A 257 31.30 -12.20 -25.77
N GLY A 258 31.39 -12.45 -27.06
CA GLY A 258 31.93 -13.71 -27.55
C GLY A 258 32.28 -13.68 -29.04
N PRO A 259 32.71 -14.84 -29.59
CA PRO A 259 33.12 -14.93 -30.98
C PRO A 259 32.03 -14.58 -32.01
N SER A 260 30.76 -14.73 -31.62
CA SER A 260 29.61 -14.43 -32.46
C SER A 260 29.15 -12.97 -32.46
N GLY A 261 29.76 -12.13 -31.60
CA GLY A 261 29.40 -10.73 -31.46
C GLY A 261 29.23 -10.27 -30.00
N TRP A 262 28.94 -9.01 -29.83
CA TRP A 262 28.69 -8.36 -28.55
C TRP A 262 27.29 -7.80 -28.50
N SER A 263 26.58 -8.01 -27.40
CA SER A 263 25.20 -7.55 -27.20
C SER A 263 24.94 -7.16 -25.74
#